data_cb9c594c4ff0fefafd854a9be2ebadd5
#
_entry.id   cb9c594c4ff0fefafd854a9be2ebadd5
#
_cell.length_a   1.000
_cell.length_b   1.000
_cell.length_c   1.000
_cell.angle_alpha   90.00
_cell.angle_beta   90.00
_cell.angle_gamma   90.00
#
_symmetry.space_group_name_H-M   'P 1'
#
loop_
_entity.id
_entity.type
_entity.pdbx_description
1 polymer ?
#
loop_
_entity_poly.entity_id
_entity_poly.type
_entity_poly.pdbx_seq_one_letter_code
_entity_poly.pdbx_strand_id
1 'polypeptide(L)'
;MASMRDIKRRKDSIQSTGQITKAMKLVSTVKLQKAKGRAENTKPYFDLMYETVQSILAKSGHINHKYLKESESDKKAVIVVTANRGLAGGYNSNITRMIIDEGFTKENT
;
A
#
# COMPACT_ATOMS: atom_id res chain seq x y z
N MET A 1 -34.52 32.17 -9.82
CA MET A 1 -34.82 31.65 -8.47
C MET A 1 -34.95 30.12 -8.55
N ALA A 2 -34.26 29.38 -7.70
CA ALA A 2 -34.39 27.93 -7.69
C ALA A 2 -35.79 27.54 -7.21
N SER A 3 -36.50 26.70 -7.98
CA SER A 3 -37.85 26.20 -7.61
C SER A 3 -37.76 25.31 -6.36
N MET A 4 -38.79 25.35 -5.51
CA MET A 4 -38.94 24.42 -4.36
C MET A 4 -38.76 22.96 -4.78
N ARG A 5 -39.12 22.65 -6.00
CA ARG A 5 -38.92 21.33 -6.62
C ARG A 5 -37.44 20.99 -6.81
N ASP A 6 -36.60 21.95 -7.20
CA ASP A 6 -35.17 21.77 -7.40
C ASP A 6 -34.46 21.60 -6.08
N ILE A 7 -34.89 22.33 -5.06
CA ILE A 7 -34.33 22.20 -3.68
C ILE A 7 -34.62 20.81 -3.12
N LYS A 8 -35.85 20.30 -3.31
CA LYS A 8 -36.23 18.95 -2.88
C LYS A 8 -35.42 17.88 -3.60
N ARG A 9 -35.28 17.99 -4.93
CA ARG A 9 -34.42 17.05 -5.71
C ARG A 9 -32.97 17.04 -5.21
N ARG A 10 -32.41 18.21 -4.94
CA ARG A 10 -31.02 18.32 -4.39
C ARG A 10 -30.92 17.68 -3.02
N LYS A 11 -31.88 17.93 -2.13
CA LYS A 11 -31.92 17.30 -0.82
C LYS A 11 -31.95 15.77 -0.92
N ASP A 12 -32.82 15.22 -1.73
CA ASP A 12 -32.98 13.77 -1.91
C ASP A 12 -31.71 13.15 -2.52
N SER A 13 -31.08 13.84 -3.49
CA SER A 13 -29.80 13.42 -4.08
C SER A 13 -28.66 13.41 -3.07
N ILE A 14 -28.53 14.44 -2.24
CA ILE A 14 -27.51 14.53 -1.21
C ILE A 14 -27.70 13.44 -0.15
N GLN A 15 -28.96 13.21 0.25
CA GLN A 15 -29.27 12.16 1.22
C GLN A 15 -28.94 10.77 0.69
N SER A 16 -29.27 10.47 -0.56
CA SER A 16 -28.94 9.22 -1.23
C SER A 16 -27.41 9.02 -1.34
N THR A 17 -26.71 10.05 -1.78
CA THR A 17 -25.23 10.02 -1.85
C THR A 17 -24.61 9.79 -0.47
N GLY A 18 -25.16 10.41 0.58
CA GLY A 18 -24.71 10.20 1.95
C GLY A 18 -24.89 8.75 2.43
N GLN A 19 -26.00 8.10 2.08
CA GLN A 19 -26.22 6.68 2.39
C GLN A 19 -25.24 5.77 1.67
N ILE A 20 -25.00 6.02 0.36
CA ILE A 20 -24.02 5.27 -0.42
C ILE A 20 -22.61 5.41 0.21
N THR A 21 -22.22 6.62 0.58
CA THR A 21 -20.91 6.89 1.21
C THR A 21 -20.76 6.16 2.55
N LYS A 22 -21.83 6.12 3.37
CA LYS A 22 -21.83 5.34 4.62
C LYS A 22 -21.65 3.84 4.36
N ALA A 23 -22.36 3.29 3.37
CA ALA A 23 -22.23 1.88 2.99
C ALA A 23 -20.80 1.57 2.48
N MET A 24 -20.21 2.44 1.65
CA MET A 24 -18.84 2.30 1.17
C MET A 24 -17.83 2.34 2.33
N LYS A 25 -18.04 3.21 3.32
CA LYS A 25 -17.20 3.28 4.51
C LYS A 25 -17.21 1.95 5.29
N LEU A 26 -18.40 1.37 5.50
CA LEU A 26 -18.54 0.08 6.18
C LEU A 26 -17.79 -1.03 5.45
N VAL A 27 -18.00 -1.18 4.15
CA VAL A 27 -17.32 -2.19 3.33
C VAL A 27 -15.80 -2.01 3.37
N SER A 28 -15.32 -0.77 3.26
CA SER A 28 -13.89 -0.47 3.31
C SER A 28 -13.28 -0.79 4.68
N THR A 29 -14.01 -0.49 5.77
CA THR A 29 -13.57 -0.81 7.13
C THR A 29 -13.43 -2.32 7.34
N VAL A 30 -14.41 -3.12 6.90
CA VAL A 30 -14.35 -4.59 7.01
C VAL A 30 -13.18 -5.16 6.18
N LYS A 31 -12.97 -4.65 4.96
CA LYS A 31 -11.83 -5.07 4.14
C LYS A 31 -10.49 -4.72 4.78
N LEU A 32 -10.38 -3.54 5.37
CA LEU A 32 -9.17 -3.13 6.09
C LEU A 32 -8.90 -4.04 7.28
N GLN A 33 -9.91 -4.32 8.12
CA GLN A 33 -9.76 -5.22 9.26
C GLN A 33 -9.33 -6.63 8.83
N LYS A 34 -9.92 -7.15 7.75
CA LYS A 34 -9.52 -8.47 7.22
C LYS A 34 -8.09 -8.47 6.69
N ALA A 35 -7.67 -7.42 6.00
CA ALA A 35 -6.29 -7.30 5.50
C ALA A 35 -5.29 -7.15 6.65
N LYS A 36 -5.62 -6.32 7.65
CA LYS A 36 -4.82 -6.13 8.86
C LYS A 36 -4.64 -7.43 9.63
N GLY A 37 -5.73 -8.18 9.89
CA GLY A 37 -5.65 -9.47 10.58
C GLY A 37 -4.78 -10.49 9.83
N ARG A 38 -4.81 -10.52 8.50
CA ARG A 38 -3.90 -11.37 7.73
C ARG A 38 -2.44 -10.96 7.90
N ALA A 39 -2.15 -9.68 7.87
CA ALA A 39 -0.79 -9.17 8.06
C ALA A 39 -0.27 -9.48 9.47
N GLU A 40 -1.10 -9.27 10.50
CA GLU A 40 -0.77 -9.56 11.89
C GLU A 40 -0.51 -11.06 12.12
N ASN A 41 -1.30 -11.94 11.50
CA ASN A 41 -1.09 -13.39 11.58
C ASN A 41 0.18 -13.87 10.86
N THR A 42 0.61 -13.16 9.82
CA THR A 42 1.80 -13.53 9.04
C THR A 42 3.09 -12.98 9.66
N LYS A 43 2.99 -11.86 10.38
CA LYS A 43 4.14 -11.16 10.97
C LYS A 43 5.03 -12.06 11.85
N PRO A 44 4.51 -12.85 12.81
CA PRO A 44 5.35 -13.71 13.65
C PRO A 44 6.18 -14.72 12.87
N TYR A 45 5.61 -15.27 11.79
CA TYR A 45 6.33 -16.18 10.91
C TYR A 45 7.49 -15.48 10.20
N PHE A 46 7.23 -14.28 9.70
CA PHE A 46 8.26 -13.48 9.03
C PHE A 46 9.38 -13.10 9.99
N ASP A 47 9.05 -12.62 11.17
CA ASP A 47 10.02 -12.22 12.20
C ASP A 47 10.93 -13.41 12.58
N LEU A 48 10.34 -14.58 12.84
CA LEU A 48 11.10 -15.78 13.17
C LEU A 48 11.98 -16.28 12.02
N MET A 49 11.47 -16.24 10.79
CA MET A 49 12.24 -16.58 9.60
C MET A 49 13.43 -15.65 9.43
N TYR A 50 13.22 -14.35 9.59
CA TYR A 50 14.27 -13.34 9.48
C TYR A 50 15.38 -13.55 10.53
N GLU A 51 15.02 -13.74 11.80
CA GLU A 51 15.97 -14.05 12.89
C GLU A 51 16.74 -15.33 12.61
N THR A 52 16.06 -16.37 12.11
CA THR A 52 16.69 -17.65 11.76
C THR A 52 17.74 -17.46 10.66
N VAL A 53 17.40 -16.75 9.59
CA VAL A 53 18.34 -16.46 8.50
C VAL A 53 19.52 -15.64 9.00
N GLN A 54 19.30 -14.61 9.80
CA GLN A 54 20.37 -13.83 10.40
C GLN A 54 21.30 -14.67 11.29
N SER A 55 20.73 -15.56 12.11
CA SER A 55 21.51 -16.46 12.96
C SER A 55 22.38 -17.42 12.14
N ILE A 56 21.84 -17.96 11.04
CA ILE A 56 22.60 -18.82 10.12
C ILE A 56 23.76 -18.04 9.50
N LEU A 57 23.51 -16.85 8.98
CA LEU A 57 24.55 -16.01 8.38
C LEU A 57 25.66 -15.65 9.38
N ALA A 58 25.29 -15.33 10.61
CA ALA A 58 26.25 -14.97 11.65
C ALA A 58 27.15 -16.16 12.09
N LYS A 59 26.62 -17.39 12.05
CA LYS A 59 27.32 -18.60 12.52
C LYS A 59 28.08 -19.36 11.43
N SER A 60 27.67 -19.20 10.18
CA SER A 60 28.19 -20.03 9.07
C SER A 60 29.48 -19.49 8.43
N GLY A 61 30.05 -18.41 8.91
CA GLY A 61 31.25 -17.80 8.31
C GLY A 61 30.99 -17.31 6.88
N HIS A 62 31.84 -17.71 5.95
CA HIS A 62 31.73 -17.23 4.55
C HIS A 62 30.81 -18.11 3.71
N ILE A 63 29.54 -17.72 3.56
CA ILE A 63 28.60 -18.41 2.68
C ILE A 63 28.71 -17.81 1.27
N ASN A 64 29.22 -18.60 0.33
CA ASN A 64 29.24 -18.20 -1.08
C ASN A 64 27.90 -18.50 -1.76
N HIS A 65 26.95 -17.57 -1.71
CA HIS A 65 25.63 -17.72 -2.36
C HIS A 65 25.30 -16.52 -3.23
N LYS A 66 24.66 -16.77 -4.37
CA LYS A 66 24.36 -15.72 -5.37
C LYS A 66 23.57 -14.53 -4.81
N TYR A 67 22.73 -14.74 -3.82
CA TYR A 67 21.94 -13.68 -3.18
C TYR A 67 22.66 -12.95 -2.05
N LEU A 68 23.87 -13.40 -1.67
CA LEU A 68 24.69 -12.77 -0.64
C LEU A 68 25.89 -12.03 -1.23
N LYS A 69 26.09 -12.13 -2.52
CA LYS A 69 27.14 -11.36 -3.22
C LYS A 69 26.68 -9.93 -3.39
N GLU A 70 27.55 -9.00 -3.10
CA GLU A 70 27.33 -7.61 -3.48
C GLU A 70 27.27 -7.49 -4.99
N SER A 71 26.34 -6.67 -5.47
CA SER A 71 26.22 -6.39 -6.90
C SER A 71 27.24 -5.34 -7.29
N GLU A 72 27.92 -5.53 -8.40
CA GLU A 72 28.78 -4.52 -9.03
C GLU A 72 27.95 -3.39 -9.69
N SER A 73 26.64 -3.56 -9.76
CA SER A 73 25.73 -2.61 -10.37
C SER A 73 25.13 -1.65 -9.34
N ASP A 74 25.17 -0.36 -9.62
CA ASP A 74 24.50 0.68 -8.84
C ASP A 74 22.97 0.72 -9.06
N LYS A 75 22.46 -0.15 -9.93
CA LYS A 75 21.01 -0.23 -10.21
C LYS A 75 20.24 -0.84 -9.06
N LYS A 76 19.12 -0.23 -8.74
CA LYS A 76 18.22 -0.64 -7.65
C LYS A 76 16.88 -1.13 -8.21
N ALA A 77 16.38 -2.24 -7.73
CA ALA A 77 15.02 -2.69 -8.01
C ALA A 77 14.07 -2.02 -7.02
N VAL A 78 13.07 -1.28 -7.51
CA VAL A 78 12.07 -0.61 -6.69
C VAL A 78 10.73 -1.32 -6.80
N ILE A 79 10.24 -1.87 -5.70
CA ILE A 79 8.91 -2.48 -5.64
C ILE A 79 7.90 -1.44 -5.17
N VAL A 80 6.94 -1.11 -6.03
CA VAL A 80 5.94 -0.08 -5.78
C VAL A 80 4.57 -0.71 -5.58
N VAL A 81 3.97 -0.48 -4.41
CA VAL A 81 2.63 -0.97 -4.08
C VAL A 81 1.64 0.18 -4.09
N THR A 82 0.71 0.15 -5.03
CA THR A 82 -0.31 1.19 -5.24
C THR A 82 -1.72 0.64 -5.14
N ALA A 83 -2.71 1.54 -5.07
CA ALA A 83 -4.12 1.16 -5.09
C ALA A 83 -4.60 0.92 -6.53
N ASN A 84 -5.36 -0.18 -6.74
CA ASN A 84 -5.94 -0.53 -8.04
C ASN A 84 -7.24 0.23 -8.36
N ARG A 85 -7.94 0.73 -7.35
CA ARG A 85 -9.24 1.39 -7.50
C ARG A 85 -9.13 2.87 -7.19
N GLY A 86 -9.99 3.67 -7.84
CA GLY A 86 -10.17 5.08 -7.52
C GLY A 86 -10.76 5.30 -6.12
N LEU A 87 -11.02 6.53 -5.79
CA LEU A 87 -11.50 6.98 -4.47
C LEU A 87 -10.51 6.71 -3.31
N ALA A 88 -9.23 6.59 -3.63
CA ALA A 88 -8.14 6.44 -2.66
C ALA A 88 -7.46 7.78 -2.29
N GLY A 89 -8.08 8.91 -2.64
CA GLY A 89 -7.48 10.23 -2.46
C GLY A 89 -6.16 10.39 -3.22
N GLY A 90 -5.19 11.06 -2.63
CA GLY A 90 -3.86 11.28 -3.21
C GLY A 90 -2.87 10.13 -3.03
N TYR A 91 -3.30 8.94 -2.60
CA TYR A 91 -2.39 7.84 -2.25
C TYR A 91 -1.40 7.52 -3.38
N ASN A 92 -1.89 7.20 -4.58
CA ASN A 92 -1.02 6.85 -5.71
C ASN A 92 -0.11 8.02 -6.13
N SER A 93 -0.63 9.24 -6.14
CA SER A 93 0.15 10.44 -6.46
C SER A 93 1.25 10.71 -5.44
N ASN A 94 0.99 10.46 -4.16
CA ASN A 94 1.99 10.61 -3.10
C ASN A 94 3.09 9.57 -3.23
N ILE A 95 2.75 8.32 -3.57
CA ILE A 95 3.75 7.26 -3.84
C ILE A 95 4.63 7.64 -5.05
N THR A 96 4.04 8.13 -6.13
CA THR A 96 4.81 8.58 -7.30
C THR A 96 5.76 9.72 -6.95
N ARG A 97 5.28 10.70 -6.17
CA ARG A 97 6.11 11.81 -5.71
C ARG A 97 7.27 11.31 -4.84
N MET A 98 7.01 10.40 -3.89
CA MET A 98 8.02 9.82 -3.03
C MET A 98 9.13 9.12 -3.83
N ILE A 99 8.78 8.38 -4.90
CA ILE A 99 9.77 7.75 -5.79
C ILE A 99 10.66 8.79 -6.47
N ILE A 100 10.08 9.89 -6.93
CA ILE A 100 10.80 10.98 -7.59
C ILE A 100 11.71 11.72 -6.58
N ASP A 101 11.18 12.01 -5.39
CA ASP A 101 11.90 12.73 -4.34
C ASP A 101 13.11 11.91 -3.82
N GLU A 102 13.01 10.58 -3.81
CA GLU A 102 14.11 9.65 -3.50
C GLU A 102 15.16 9.52 -4.62
N GLY A 103 14.95 10.21 -5.74
CA GLY A 103 15.89 10.25 -6.85
C GLY A 103 15.93 8.98 -7.71
N PHE A 104 14.91 8.14 -7.64
CA PHE A 104 14.80 6.99 -8.54
C PHE A 104 14.43 7.44 -9.95
N THR A 105 15.31 7.15 -10.91
CA THR A 105 15.17 7.46 -12.32
C THR A 105 15.22 6.18 -13.15
N LYS A 106 14.85 6.29 -14.42
CA LYS A 106 14.95 5.18 -15.38
C LYS A 106 16.40 4.69 -15.58
N GLU A 107 17.38 5.53 -15.25
CA GLU A 107 18.79 5.23 -15.47
C GLU A 107 19.41 4.43 -14.31
N ASN A 108 18.89 4.61 -13.07
CA ASN A 108 19.41 3.97 -11.86
C ASN A 108 18.48 2.87 -11.29
N THR A 109 17.46 2.50 -12.04
CA THR A 109 16.52 1.41 -11.68
C THR A 109 16.53 0.26 -12.66
#